data_f7f5ae7291b8efc1a4d82fcf745367e2
#
_entry.id   f7f5ae7291b8efc1a4d82fcf745367e2
#
_cell.length_a   1.000
_cell.length_b   1.000
_cell.length_c   1.000
_cell.angle_alpha   90.00
_cell.angle_beta   90.00
_cell.angle_gamma   90.00
#
_symmetry.space_group_name_H-M   'P 1'
#
loop_
_entity.id
_entity.type
_entity.pdbx_description
1 polymer ?
#
loop_
_entity_poly.entity_id
_entity_poly.type
_entity_poly.pdbx_seq_one_letter_code
_entity_poly.pdbx_strand_id
1 'polypeptide(L)'
;MNKKELIAQVQRNMGPGATRSTASAAVEAVLASIRLAAEQEKLHIAHFGTFEQVHRSARQGFDINTRAMRDIPEKTELTFRASSRLEDTVIGKAAGK
;
A
#
# COMPACT_ATOMS: atom_id res chain seq x y z
N MET A 1 5.34 2.89 12.99
CA MET A 1 4.09 2.12 13.16
C MET A 1 4.18 0.83 12.37
N ASN A 2 3.69 -0.24 12.92
CA ASN A 2 3.68 -1.53 12.24
C ASN A 2 2.25 -2.02 12.07
N LYS A 3 2.09 -3.21 11.49
CA LYS A 3 0.77 -3.74 11.20
C LYS A 3 -0.08 -3.89 12.45
N LYS A 4 0.54 -4.30 13.53
CA LYS A 4 -0.14 -4.46 14.81
C LYS A 4 -0.72 -3.15 15.30
N GLU A 5 0.06 -2.10 15.20
CA GLU A 5 -0.39 -0.76 15.60
C GLU A 5 -1.45 -0.23 14.66
N LEU A 6 -1.33 -0.56 13.39
CA LEU A 6 -2.34 -0.18 12.42
C LEU A 6 -3.68 -0.84 12.75
N ILE A 7 -3.66 -2.11 13.13
CA ILE A 7 -4.87 -2.80 13.51
C ILE A 7 -5.53 -2.13 14.72
N ALA A 8 -4.73 -1.72 15.69
CA ALA A 8 -5.25 -1.02 16.84
C ALA A 8 -5.91 0.29 16.45
N GLN A 9 -5.30 1.00 15.51
CA GLN A 9 -5.85 2.25 15.03
C GLN A 9 -7.16 2.01 14.28
N VAL A 10 -7.22 0.98 13.46
CA VAL A 10 -8.44 0.64 12.75
C VAL A 10 -9.55 0.30 13.73
N GLN A 11 -9.22 -0.42 14.80
CA GLN A 11 -10.21 -0.75 15.81
C GLN A 11 -10.80 0.51 16.42
N ARG A 12 -9.95 1.47 16.72
CA ARG A 12 -10.43 2.75 17.27
C ARG A 12 -11.33 3.49 16.28
N ASN A 13 -10.94 3.48 15.02
CA ASN A 13 -11.68 4.18 13.97
C ASN A 13 -13.02 3.52 13.65
N MET A 14 -13.12 2.24 13.92
CA MET A 14 -14.37 1.53 13.69
C MET A 14 -15.42 1.88 14.76
N GLY A 15 -14.97 2.40 15.89
CA GLY A 15 -15.86 2.89 16.92
C GLY A 15 -16.09 1.91 18.05
N PRO A 16 -16.93 2.33 19.02
CA PRO A 16 -17.22 1.47 20.18
C PRO A 16 -17.86 0.16 19.72
N GLY A 17 -17.50 -0.90 20.37
CA GLY A 17 -18.01 -2.20 20.02
C GLY A 17 -17.17 -3.00 19.07
N ALA A 18 -16.23 -2.36 18.39
CA ALA A 18 -15.34 -3.08 17.51
C ALA A 18 -14.32 -3.86 18.34
N THR A 19 -14.10 -5.12 17.96
CA THR A 19 -13.13 -5.94 18.65
C THR A 19 -11.82 -5.95 17.89
N ARG A 20 -10.75 -6.36 18.58
CA ARG A 20 -9.46 -6.52 17.94
C ARG A 20 -9.53 -7.55 16.82
N SER A 21 -10.28 -8.60 17.03
CA SER A 21 -10.45 -9.66 16.03
C SER A 21 -11.12 -9.12 14.76
N THR A 22 -12.16 -8.33 14.92
CA THR A 22 -12.84 -7.73 13.78
C THR A 22 -11.94 -6.78 13.03
N ALA A 23 -11.21 -5.94 13.76
CA ALA A 23 -10.30 -4.99 13.14
C ALA A 23 -9.18 -5.71 12.39
N SER A 24 -8.65 -6.78 12.98
CA SER A 24 -7.60 -7.56 12.34
C SER A 24 -8.10 -8.18 11.04
N ALA A 25 -9.31 -8.75 11.07
CA ALA A 25 -9.89 -9.34 9.88
C ALA A 25 -10.11 -8.29 8.79
N ALA A 26 -10.55 -7.11 9.19
CA ALA A 26 -10.79 -6.04 8.24
C ALA A 26 -9.48 -5.60 7.57
N VAL A 27 -8.43 -5.42 8.34
CA VAL A 27 -7.13 -5.02 7.80
C VAL A 27 -6.59 -6.09 6.85
N GLU A 28 -6.65 -7.35 7.25
CA GLU A 28 -6.16 -8.42 6.40
C GLU A 28 -6.96 -8.50 5.09
N ALA A 29 -8.27 -8.36 5.19
CA ALA A 29 -9.11 -8.43 3.99
C ALA A 29 -8.81 -7.29 3.03
N VAL A 30 -8.65 -6.08 3.57
CA VAL A 30 -8.36 -4.92 2.73
C VAL A 30 -7.01 -5.06 2.05
N LEU A 31 -5.98 -5.45 2.81
CA LEU A 31 -4.64 -5.57 2.25
C LEU A 31 -4.58 -6.65 1.18
N ALA A 32 -5.22 -7.79 1.43
CA ALA A 32 -5.26 -8.85 0.43
C ALA A 32 -6.02 -8.42 -0.81
N SER A 33 -7.11 -7.68 -0.64
CA SER A 33 -7.92 -7.21 -1.76
C SER A 33 -7.16 -6.20 -2.61
N ILE A 34 -6.41 -5.32 -1.98
CA ILE A 34 -5.61 -4.33 -2.71
C ILE A 34 -4.58 -5.06 -3.58
N ARG A 35 -3.92 -6.05 -3.01
CA ARG A 35 -2.92 -6.78 -3.76
C ARG A 35 -3.52 -7.52 -4.95
N LEU A 36 -4.65 -8.19 -4.74
CA LEU A 36 -5.29 -8.93 -5.80
C LEU A 36 -5.85 -8.00 -6.88
N ALA A 37 -6.45 -6.89 -6.46
CA ALA A 37 -6.99 -5.94 -7.42
C ALA A 37 -5.90 -5.35 -8.29
N ALA A 38 -4.78 -4.98 -7.69
CA ALA A 38 -3.68 -4.37 -8.44
C ALA A 38 -3.02 -5.33 -9.41
N GLU A 39 -3.12 -6.64 -9.14
CA GLU A 39 -2.61 -7.63 -10.08
C GLU A 39 -3.45 -7.71 -11.35
N GLN A 40 -4.72 -7.37 -11.24
CA GLN A 40 -5.63 -7.43 -12.38
C GLN A 40 -5.61 -6.14 -13.16
N GLU A 41 -5.65 -5.03 -12.46
CA GLU A 41 -5.69 -3.73 -13.09
C GLU A 41 -5.38 -2.67 -12.05
N LYS A 42 -5.14 -1.46 -12.53
CA LYS A 42 -4.89 -0.34 -11.65
C LYS A 42 -6.08 -0.12 -10.72
N LEU A 43 -5.81 -0.03 -9.44
CA LEU A 43 -6.84 0.22 -8.44
C LEU A 43 -6.80 1.68 -8.03
N HIS A 44 -7.81 2.44 -8.42
CA HIS A 44 -7.90 3.85 -8.08
C HIS A 44 -8.91 4.05 -6.95
N ILE A 45 -8.45 4.65 -5.85
CA ILE A 45 -9.33 4.98 -4.73
C ILE A 45 -9.43 6.50 -4.67
N ALA A 46 -10.65 7.00 -4.88
CA ALA A 46 -10.87 8.44 -4.96
C ALA A 46 -10.37 9.15 -3.71
N HIS A 47 -9.68 10.24 -3.90
CA HIS A 47 -9.13 11.09 -2.84
C HIS A 47 -8.09 10.40 -1.95
N PHE A 48 -7.66 9.22 -2.34
CA PHE A 48 -6.67 8.49 -1.57
C PHE A 48 -5.42 8.22 -2.40
N GLY A 49 -5.57 7.52 -3.50
CA GLY A 49 -4.42 7.22 -4.34
C GLY A 49 -4.69 6.07 -5.29
N THR A 50 -3.64 5.64 -5.94
CA THR A 50 -3.74 4.60 -6.94
C THR A 50 -2.69 3.53 -6.65
N PHE A 51 -3.12 2.27 -6.64
CA PHE A 51 -2.22 1.14 -6.55
C PHE A 51 -2.11 0.49 -7.91
N GLU A 52 -0.90 0.17 -8.33
CA GLU A 52 -0.73 -0.52 -9.60
C GLU A 52 0.54 -1.35 -9.58
N GLN A 53 0.54 -2.39 -10.40
CA GLN A 53 1.73 -3.20 -10.58
C GLN A 53 2.55 -2.65 -11.71
N VAL A 54 3.85 -2.50 -11.45
CA VAL A 54 4.79 -2.03 -12.45
C VAL A 54 5.75 -3.17 -12.75
N HIS A 55 5.87 -3.49 -14.02
CA HIS A 55 6.82 -4.49 -14.46
C HIS A 55 8.11 -3.81 -14.88
N ARG A 56 9.21 -4.21 -14.28
CA ARG A 56 10.50 -3.67 -14.64
C ARG A 56 11.28 -4.75 -15.37
N SER A 57 11.62 -4.45 -16.62
CA SER A 57 12.33 -5.41 -17.45
C SER A 57 13.73 -5.68 -16.92
N ALA A 58 14.22 -6.86 -17.23
CA ALA A 58 15.60 -7.20 -16.90
C ALA A 58 16.53 -6.22 -17.61
N ARG A 59 17.58 -5.84 -16.96
CA ARG A 59 18.54 -4.89 -17.52
C ARG A 59 19.89 -5.11 -16.87
N GLN A 60 20.89 -4.40 -17.39
CA GLN A 60 22.22 -4.41 -16.79
C GLN A 60 22.43 -3.11 -16.04
N GLY A 61 23.04 -3.22 -14.88
CA GLY A 61 23.35 -2.06 -14.07
C GLY A 61 24.78 -2.11 -13.60
N PHE A 62 25.30 -0.95 -13.22
CA PHE A 62 26.67 -0.86 -12.72
C PHE A 62 26.65 -0.97 -11.20
N ASP A 63 27.47 -1.87 -10.69
CA ASP A 63 27.61 -2.03 -9.24
C ASP A 63 28.83 -1.22 -8.79
N ILE A 64 28.55 -0.17 -8.03
CA ILE A 64 29.62 0.71 -7.56
C ILE A 64 30.59 -0.01 -6.64
N ASN A 65 30.08 -0.94 -5.84
CA ASN A 65 30.93 -1.65 -4.88
C ASN A 65 31.92 -2.57 -5.55
N THR A 66 31.52 -3.27 -6.59
CA THR A 66 32.39 -4.19 -7.31
C THR A 66 32.98 -3.55 -8.55
N ARG A 67 32.46 -2.39 -8.96
CA ARG A 67 32.86 -1.69 -10.17
C ARG A 67 32.70 -2.56 -11.41
N ALA A 68 31.63 -3.31 -11.44
CA ALA A 68 31.36 -4.22 -12.54
C ALA A 68 29.91 -4.11 -12.93
N MET A 69 29.65 -4.47 -14.20
CA MET A 69 28.28 -4.58 -14.64
C MET A 69 27.67 -5.84 -14.06
N ARG A 70 26.42 -5.76 -13.72
CA ARG A 70 25.70 -6.91 -13.21
C ARG A 70 24.32 -6.97 -13.83
N ASP A 71 23.79 -8.16 -13.91
CA ASP A 71 22.46 -8.36 -14.40
C ASP A 71 21.45 -8.06 -13.31
N ILE A 72 20.48 -7.21 -13.64
CA ILE A 72 19.36 -6.92 -12.74
C ILE A 72 18.17 -7.65 -13.33
N PRO A 73 17.65 -8.66 -12.62
CA PRO A 73 16.54 -9.44 -13.17
C PRO A 73 15.27 -8.62 -13.25
N GLU A 74 14.39 -9.05 -14.13
CA GLU A 74 13.08 -8.44 -14.19
C GLU A 74 12.32 -8.69 -12.90
N LYS A 75 11.44 -7.78 -12.57
CA LYS A 75 10.60 -7.97 -11.41
C LYS A 75 9.32 -7.15 -11.54
N THR A 76 8.33 -7.56 -10.78
CA THR A 76 7.06 -6.86 -10.74
C THR A 76 6.90 -6.28 -9.35
N GLU A 77 6.57 -5.00 -9.28
CA GLU A 77 6.42 -4.31 -8.01
C GLU A 77 5.03 -3.72 -7.90
N LEU A 78 4.50 -3.77 -6.69
CA LEU A 78 3.28 -3.06 -6.38
C LEU A 78 3.68 -1.66 -5.93
N THR A 79 3.16 -0.64 -6.61
CA THR A 79 3.48 0.75 -6.29
C THR A 79 2.22 1.50 -5.90
N PHE A 80 2.41 2.53 -5.09
CA PHE A 80 1.33 3.38 -4.65
C PHE A 80 1.65 4.83 -4.98
N ARG A 81 0.69 5.50 -5.59
CA ARG A 81 0.81 6.93 -5.87
C ARG A 81 -0.30 7.65 -5.12
N ALA A 82 0.09 8.48 -4.17
CA ALA A 82 -0.89 9.20 -3.37
C ALA A 82 -1.62 10.24 -4.21
N SER A 83 -2.90 10.39 -3.91
CA SER A 83 -3.70 11.43 -4.54
C SER A 83 -3.31 12.79 -3.99
N SER A 84 -3.41 13.82 -4.83
CA SER A 84 -3.20 15.18 -4.35
C SER A 84 -4.29 15.58 -3.37
N ARG A 85 -5.36 14.82 -3.30
CA ARG A 85 -6.47 15.10 -2.39
C ARG A 85 -6.57 14.08 -1.28
N LEU A 86 -5.45 13.47 -0.96
CA LEU A 86 -5.42 12.46 0.09
C LEU A 86 -6.00 12.97 1.42
N GLU A 87 -5.73 14.20 1.74
CA GLU A 87 -6.20 14.79 2.99
C GLU A 87 -7.72 14.95 3.03
N ASP A 88 -8.38 14.79 1.90
CA ASP A 88 -9.83 14.92 1.81
C ASP A 88 -10.57 13.61 2.11
N THR A 89 -9.84 12.55 2.42
CA THR A 89 -10.52 11.32 2.81
C THR A 89 -11.26 11.56 4.12
N VAL A 90 -12.31 10.80 4.33
CA VAL A 90 -13.18 11.03 5.48
C VAL A 90 -12.41 11.03 6.79
N ILE A 91 -11.63 10.01 7.02
CA ILE A 91 -10.89 9.89 8.28
C ILE A 91 -9.67 10.78 8.27
N GLY A 92 -8.98 10.82 7.16
CA GLY A 92 -7.75 11.59 7.04
C GLY A 92 -7.98 13.07 7.27
N LYS A 93 -9.09 13.58 6.80
CA LYS A 93 -9.39 14.99 6.95
C LYS A 93 -9.58 15.37 8.41
N ALA A 94 -10.24 14.53 9.15
CA ALA A 94 -10.47 14.78 10.57
C ALA A 94 -9.15 14.81 11.33
N ALA A 95 -8.25 13.93 10.98
CA ALA A 95 -6.96 13.84 11.65
C ALA A 95 -6.01 14.91 11.15
N GLY A 96 -6.23 15.39 9.96
CA GLY A 96 -5.26 16.19 9.25
C GLY A 96 -4.99 17.55 9.86
N LYS A 97 -5.75 17.98 10.75
CA LYS A 97 -5.49 19.27 11.34
C LYS A 97 -5.97 19.39 12.72
#